data_ed565e5c519596529e05625f33049704
#
_entry.id   ed565e5c519596529e05625f33049704
#
_cell.length_a   1.000
_cell.length_b   1.000
_cell.length_c   1.000
_cell.angle_alpha   90.00
_cell.angle_beta   90.00
_cell.angle_gamma   90.00
#
_symmetry.space_group_name_H-M   'P 1'
#
loop_
_entity.id
_entity.type
_entity.pdbx_description
1 polymer ?
#
loop_
_entity_poly.entity_id
_entity_poly.type
_entity_poly.pdbx_seq_one_letter_code
_entity_poly.pdbx_strand_id
1 'polypeptide(L)'
;MVSIYHPGYVEQRWHESLLMIGIGVIGTLMNTFGAKRLPILEGIVLVVHIFGFFVIIVPLWVLAPKAPASEVFGSFSNFGGWPTLGTACFVGTISSTGSFAGSDAAAHLAEETKDASKSVPRMIVGTVLLNGVMGLVFIITYVSLLKWNKA
;
A
#
# COMPACT_ATOMS: atom_id res chain seq x y z
N MET A 1 -8.37 -12.83 -6.81
CA MET A 1 -8.44 -12.49 -8.25
C MET A 1 -8.93 -13.64 -9.11
N VAL A 2 -8.38 -14.85 -8.99
CA VAL A 2 -8.82 -16.02 -9.79
C VAL A 2 -10.32 -16.28 -9.65
N SER A 3 -10.87 -16.22 -8.44
CA SER A 3 -12.29 -16.40 -8.14
C SER A 3 -13.22 -15.35 -8.78
N ILE A 4 -12.72 -14.18 -9.16
CA ILE A 4 -13.51 -13.16 -9.86
C ILE A 4 -13.75 -13.56 -11.31
N TYR A 5 -12.78 -14.16 -11.96
CA TYR A 5 -12.88 -14.61 -13.35
C TYR A 5 -13.43 -16.02 -13.49
N HIS A 6 -13.33 -16.84 -12.45
CA HIS A 6 -13.81 -18.21 -12.41
C HIS A 6 -14.64 -18.46 -11.15
N PRO A 7 -15.97 -18.19 -11.18
CA PRO A 7 -16.85 -18.34 -10.00
C PRO A 7 -16.88 -19.76 -9.41
N GLY A 8 -16.53 -20.77 -10.19
CA GLY A 8 -16.42 -22.18 -9.74
C GLY A 8 -15.08 -22.55 -9.10
N TYR A 9 -14.13 -21.60 -8.99
CA TYR A 9 -12.83 -21.87 -8.39
C TYR A 9 -12.94 -21.92 -6.87
N VAL A 10 -12.69 -23.11 -6.31
CA VAL A 10 -12.61 -23.31 -4.86
C VAL A 10 -11.15 -23.20 -4.44
N GLU A 11 -10.88 -22.23 -3.59
CA GLU A 11 -9.55 -21.96 -3.05
C GLU A 11 -9.12 -23.08 -2.11
N GLN A 12 -7.97 -23.72 -2.41
CA GLN A 12 -7.38 -24.76 -1.60
C GLN A 12 -6.14 -24.21 -0.90
N ARG A 13 -5.89 -24.62 0.35
CA ARG A 13 -4.73 -24.12 1.14
C ARG A 13 -3.38 -24.28 0.44
N TRP A 14 -3.22 -25.34 -0.34
CA TRP A 14 -1.97 -25.57 -1.08
C TRP A 14 -1.76 -24.60 -2.25
N HIS A 15 -2.83 -24.01 -2.81
CA HIS A 15 -2.70 -22.98 -3.85
C HIS A 15 -1.96 -21.74 -3.31
N GLU A 16 -2.32 -21.29 -2.11
CA GLU A 16 -1.64 -20.16 -1.46
C GLU A 16 -0.17 -20.49 -1.17
N SER A 17 0.10 -21.69 -0.64
CA SER A 17 1.46 -22.12 -0.36
C SER A 17 2.32 -22.18 -1.61
N LEU A 18 1.80 -22.72 -2.72
CA LEU A 18 2.52 -22.76 -3.99
C LEU A 18 2.77 -21.37 -4.56
N LEU A 19 1.79 -20.45 -4.45
CA LEU A 19 1.97 -19.06 -4.88
C LEU A 19 3.06 -18.37 -4.06
N MET A 20 3.07 -18.54 -2.74
CA MET A 20 4.11 -17.98 -1.88
C MET A 20 5.51 -18.54 -2.23
N ILE A 21 5.62 -19.84 -2.41
CA ILE A 21 6.87 -20.49 -2.84
C ILE A 21 7.30 -19.94 -4.21
N GLY A 22 6.36 -19.86 -5.16
CA GLY A 22 6.62 -19.36 -6.50
C GLY A 22 7.15 -17.92 -6.49
N ILE A 23 6.52 -17.04 -5.72
CA ILE A 23 6.97 -15.65 -5.54
C ILE A 23 8.36 -15.61 -4.90
N GLY A 24 8.60 -16.43 -3.87
CA GLY A 24 9.91 -16.53 -3.20
C GLY A 24 11.00 -16.98 -4.16
N VAL A 25 10.74 -18.03 -4.97
CA VAL A 25 11.68 -18.50 -5.99
C VAL A 25 11.96 -17.42 -7.04
N ILE A 26 10.92 -16.76 -7.58
CA ILE A 26 11.09 -15.70 -8.55
C ILE A 26 11.92 -14.55 -7.95
N GLY A 27 11.61 -14.13 -6.71
CA GLY A 27 12.37 -13.10 -6.01
C GLY A 27 13.83 -13.48 -5.85
N THR A 28 14.13 -14.72 -5.43
CA THR A 28 15.50 -15.23 -5.29
C THR A 28 16.24 -15.23 -6.62
N LEU A 29 15.60 -15.74 -7.68
CA LEU A 29 16.20 -15.75 -9.02
C LEU A 29 16.49 -14.34 -9.54
N MET A 30 15.55 -13.41 -9.35
CA MET A 30 15.71 -11.99 -9.74
C MET A 30 16.87 -11.34 -8.98
N ASN A 31 16.99 -11.57 -7.67
CA ASN A 31 18.09 -11.04 -6.87
C ASN A 31 19.44 -11.66 -7.23
N THR A 32 19.47 -12.96 -7.56
CA THR A 32 20.72 -13.66 -7.88
C THR A 32 21.22 -13.32 -9.28
N PHE A 33 20.34 -13.42 -10.27
CA PHE A 33 20.73 -13.29 -11.69
C PHE A 33 20.40 -11.89 -12.27
N GLY A 34 19.41 -11.22 -11.68
CA GLY A 34 18.91 -9.92 -12.13
C GLY A 34 19.49 -8.71 -11.39
N ALA A 35 20.37 -8.90 -10.40
CA ALA A 35 20.85 -7.84 -9.50
C ALA A 35 21.32 -6.55 -10.23
N LYS A 36 22.04 -6.71 -11.35
CA LYS A 36 22.50 -5.56 -12.16
C LYS A 36 21.36 -4.74 -12.80
N ARG A 37 20.18 -5.33 -12.97
CA ARG A 37 19.01 -4.69 -13.58
C ARG A 37 17.99 -4.22 -12.55
N LEU A 38 18.16 -4.58 -11.26
CA LEU A 38 17.26 -4.17 -10.18
C LEU A 38 17.06 -2.66 -10.11
N PRO A 39 18.09 -1.80 -10.22
CA PRO A 39 17.87 -0.35 -10.15
C PRO A 39 16.96 0.18 -11.27
N ILE A 40 17.01 -0.42 -12.46
CA ILE A 40 16.13 -0.04 -13.58
C ILE A 40 14.70 -0.50 -13.28
N LEU A 41 14.54 -1.73 -12.78
CA LEU A 41 13.23 -2.27 -12.40
C LEU A 41 12.59 -1.43 -11.30
N GLU A 42 13.33 -1.07 -10.26
CA GLU A 42 12.85 -0.20 -9.17
C GLU A 42 12.45 1.18 -9.68
N GLY A 43 13.23 1.75 -10.60
CA GLY A 43 12.87 3.01 -11.26
C GLY A 43 11.55 2.91 -12.03
N ILE A 44 11.34 1.83 -12.79
CA ILE A 44 10.07 1.58 -13.49
C ILE A 44 8.93 1.44 -12.48
N VAL A 45 9.13 0.66 -11.41
CA VAL A 45 8.12 0.48 -10.37
C VAL A 45 7.76 1.81 -9.70
N LEU A 46 8.73 2.67 -9.42
CA LEU A 46 8.48 4.01 -8.87
C LEU A 46 7.62 4.86 -9.82
N VAL A 47 7.95 4.86 -11.11
CA VAL A 47 7.17 5.59 -12.12
C VAL A 47 5.75 5.04 -12.19
N VAL A 48 5.59 3.72 -12.28
CA VAL A 48 4.27 3.07 -12.29
C VAL A 48 3.49 3.36 -11.01
N HIS A 49 4.15 3.40 -9.86
CA HIS A 49 3.52 3.73 -8.57
C HIS A 49 2.93 5.15 -8.57
N ILE A 50 3.72 6.13 -8.97
CA ILE A 50 3.29 7.54 -9.01
C ILE A 50 2.17 7.74 -10.04
N PHE A 51 2.38 7.30 -11.29
CA PHE A 51 1.35 7.44 -12.33
C PHE A 51 0.11 6.61 -12.05
N GLY A 52 0.27 5.40 -11.54
CA GLY A 52 -0.83 4.52 -11.15
C GLY A 52 -1.71 5.14 -10.08
N PHE A 53 -1.12 5.85 -9.12
CA PHE A 53 -1.88 6.62 -8.15
C PHE A 53 -2.81 7.63 -8.83
N PHE A 54 -2.31 8.43 -9.76
CA PHE A 54 -3.14 9.42 -10.47
C PHE A 54 -4.18 8.77 -11.37
N VAL A 55 -3.83 7.69 -12.06
CA VAL A 55 -4.75 6.92 -12.90
C VAL A 55 -5.94 6.37 -12.10
N ILE A 56 -5.75 6.05 -10.84
CA ILE A 56 -6.83 5.57 -9.95
C ILE A 56 -7.58 6.75 -9.32
N ILE A 57 -6.87 7.70 -8.72
CA ILE A 57 -7.46 8.78 -7.93
C ILE A 57 -8.29 9.74 -8.79
N VAL A 58 -7.79 10.12 -9.96
CA VAL A 58 -8.47 11.12 -10.81
C VAL A 58 -9.83 10.62 -11.28
N PRO A 59 -9.98 9.40 -11.85
CA PRO A 59 -11.31 8.89 -12.19
C PRO A 59 -12.24 8.77 -10.99
N LEU A 60 -11.74 8.34 -9.83
CA LEU A 60 -12.55 8.27 -8.61
C LEU A 60 -13.05 9.66 -8.18
N TRP A 61 -12.24 10.69 -8.35
CA TRP A 61 -12.65 12.05 -8.01
C TRP A 61 -13.62 12.66 -9.02
N VAL A 62 -13.54 12.29 -10.27
CA VAL A 62 -14.37 12.84 -11.35
C VAL A 62 -15.68 12.08 -11.48
N LEU A 63 -15.64 10.76 -11.44
CA LEU A 63 -16.77 9.90 -11.81
C LEU A 63 -17.58 9.37 -10.62
N ALA A 64 -16.94 9.23 -9.46
CA ALA A 64 -17.60 8.60 -8.33
C ALA A 64 -18.33 9.62 -7.43
N PRO A 65 -19.53 9.30 -6.94
CA PRO A 65 -20.23 10.09 -5.96
C PRO A 65 -19.49 10.06 -4.62
N LYS A 66 -19.52 11.14 -3.86
CA LYS A 66 -18.77 11.32 -2.62
C LYS A 66 -19.69 11.68 -1.47
N ALA A 67 -19.39 11.15 -0.30
CA ALA A 67 -20.03 11.57 0.94
C ALA A 67 -19.57 12.99 1.34
N PRO A 68 -20.42 13.77 2.03
CA PRO A 68 -20.03 15.08 2.54
C PRO A 68 -18.90 14.99 3.55
N ALA A 69 -18.06 16.02 3.62
CA ALA A 69 -16.89 16.07 4.50
C ALA A 69 -17.25 15.88 5.98
N SER A 70 -18.42 16.35 6.41
CA SER A 70 -18.93 16.14 7.77
C SER A 70 -19.07 14.68 8.15
N GLU A 71 -19.44 13.82 7.21
CA GLU A 71 -19.51 12.39 7.44
C GLU A 71 -18.14 11.71 7.38
N VAL A 72 -17.29 12.15 6.46
CA VAL A 72 -15.94 11.58 6.29
C VAL A 72 -15.11 11.78 7.55
N PHE A 73 -15.14 12.96 8.14
CA PHE A 73 -14.31 13.33 9.27
C PHE A 73 -15.04 13.32 10.63
N GLY A 74 -16.36 13.38 10.63
CA GLY A 74 -17.17 13.49 11.86
C GLY A 74 -17.80 12.19 12.34
N SER A 75 -17.94 11.17 11.50
CA SER A 75 -18.56 9.91 11.91
C SER A 75 -17.56 8.77 12.03
N PHE A 76 -17.48 8.20 13.22
CA PHE A 76 -16.63 7.05 13.53
C PHE A 76 -17.51 5.81 13.76
N SER A 77 -17.05 4.66 13.26
CA SER A 77 -17.79 3.41 13.34
C SER A 77 -16.91 2.29 13.89
N ASN A 78 -17.46 1.49 14.78
CA ASN A 78 -16.80 0.33 15.37
C ASN A 78 -17.33 -0.96 14.72
N PHE A 79 -16.93 -1.23 13.49
CA PHE A 79 -17.35 -2.45 12.77
C PHE A 79 -16.65 -3.73 13.24
N GLY A 80 -15.55 -3.59 13.98
CA GLY A 80 -14.80 -4.73 14.50
C GLY A 80 -15.37 -5.29 15.81
N GLY A 81 -16.45 -4.69 16.36
CA GLY A 81 -17.05 -5.14 17.61
C GLY A 81 -16.16 -4.95 18.85
N TRP A 82 -15.21 -4.00 18.79
CA TRP A 82 -14.33 -3.71 19.91
C TRP A 82 -15.09 -3.07 21.09
N PRO A 83 -14.66 -3.29 22.35
CA PRO A 83 -15.39 -2.80 23.52
C PRO A 83 -15.62 -1.30 23.54
N THR A 84 -14.72 -0.51 22.97
CA THR A 84 -14.83 0.96 22.87
C THR A 84 -14.39 1.46 21.50
N LEU A 85 -14.87 2.64 21.13
CA LEU A 85 -14.41 3.33 19.91
C LEU A 85 -12.91 3.64 19.97
N GLY A 86 -12.38 3.99 21.14
CA GLY A 86 -10.95 4.21 21.35
C GLY A 86 -10.13 2.96 21.02
N THR A 87 -10.56 1.80 21.49
CA THR A 87 -9.92 0.51 21.15
C THR A 87 -9.97 0.24 19.65
N ALA A 88 -11.11 0.49 19.01
CA ALA A 88 -11.26 0.35 17.56
C ALA A 88 -10.27 1.26 16.80
N CYS A 89 -10.10 2.50 17.24
CA CYS A 89 -9.12 3.43 16.65
C CYS A 89 -7.68 2.93 16.84
N PHE A 90 -7.32 2.46 18.02
CA PHE A 90 -5.98 1.90 18.27
C PHE A 90 -5.68 0.70 17.38
N VAL A 91 -6.63 -0.22 17.24
CA VAL A 91 -6.47 -1.37 16.31
C VAL A 91 -6.35 -0.88 14.86
N GLY A 92 -7.09 0.16 14.47
CA GLY A 92 -6.98 0.76 13.15
C GLY A 92 -5.59 1.32 12.83
N THR A 93 -4.82 1.78 13.84
CA THR A 93 -3.44 2.28 13.62
C THR A 93 -2.47 1.20 13.16
N ILE A 94 -2.74 -0.08 13.42
CA ILE A 94 -1.92 -1.21 12.95
C ILE A 94 -1.83 -1.22 11.43
N SER A 95 -2.96 -1.03 10.74
CA SER A 95 -2.98 -0.96 9.28
C SER A 95 -2.18 0.23 8.74
N SER A 96 -2.28 1.38 9.40
CA SER A 96 -1.51 2.57 9.02
C SER A 96 -0.01 2.35 9.22
N THR A 97 0.40 1.73 10.32
CA THR A 97 1.80 1.37 10.60
C THR A 97 2.34 0.40 9.54
N GLY A 98 1.53 -0.61 9.18
CA GLY A 98 1.89 -1.56 8.11
C GLY A 98 2.15 -0.90 6.75
N SER A 99 1.46 0.21 6.45
CA SER A 99 1.65 0.96 5.20
C SER A 99 3.00 1.65 5.10
N PHE A 100 3.69 1.88 6.23
CA PHE A 100 5.04 2.44 6.27
C PHE A 100 6.13 1.38 6.44
N ALA A 101 5.77 0.09 6.52
CA ALA A 101 6.74 -1.00 6.58
C ALA A 101 7.64 -0.97 5.33
N GLY A 102 8.95 -1.15 5.54
CA GLY A 102 9.94 -1.10 4.47
C GLY A 102 10.50 0.30 4.17
N SER A 103 10.02 1.37 4.82
CA SER A 103 10.64 2.70 4.68
C SER A 103 12.09 2.75 5.21
N ASP A 104 12.46 1.82 6.04
CA ASP A 104 13.81 1.59 6.58
C ASP A 104 14.72 0.79 5.64
N ALA A 105 14.22 0.25 4.53
CA ALA A 105 15.01 -0.53 3.57
C ALA A 105 16.27 0.19 3.09
N ALA A 106 16.21 1.52 2.94
CA ALA A 106 17.37 2.33 2.59
C ALA A 106 18.50 2.28 3.64
N ALA A 107 18.16 2.06 4.93
CA ALA A 107 19.16 1.93 5.99
C ALA A 107 19.94 0.62 5.86
N HIS A 108 19.29 -0.46 5.44
CA HIS A 108 19.94 -1.76 5.21
C HIS A 108 20.90 -1.74 4.02
N LEU A 109 20.71 -0.83 3.07
CA LEU A 109 21.58 -0.65 1.91
C LEU A 109 22.65 0.45 2.12
N ALA A 110 22.80 0.95 3.36
CA ALA A 110 23.70 2.06 3.65
C ALA A 110 25.16 1.73 3.31
N GLU A 111 25.60 0.49 3.51
CA GLU A 111 26.98 0.05 3.22
C GLU A 111 27.30 0.05 1.71
N GLU A 112 26.29 -0.14 0.86
CA GLU A 112 26.42 -0.16 -0.60
C GLU A 112 26.12 1.20 -1.23
N THR A 113 25.59 2.16 -0.43
CA THR A 113 25.15 3.46 -0.93
C THR A 113 26.27 4.48 -0.92
N LYS A 114 26.52 5.13 -2.06
CA LYS A 114 27.47 6.24 -2.14
C LYS A 114 26.95 7.44 -1.33
N ASP A 115 27.83 8.05 -0.52
CA ASP A 115 27.49 9.15 0.40
C ASP A 115 26.30 8.83 1.32
N ALA A 116 26.30 7.63 1.92
CA ALA A 116 25.20 7.10 2.72
C ALA A 116 24.72 8.06 3.83
N SER A 117 25.65 8.78 4.46
CA SER A 117 25.33 9.76 5.52
C SER A 117 24.36 10.87 5.08
N LYS A 118 24.31 11.18 3.80
CA LYS A 118 23.39 12.18 3.21
C LYS A 118 22.25 11.54 2.44
N SER A 119 22.56 10.48 1.70
CA SER A 119 21.59 9.84 0.79
C SER A 119 20.53 9.05 1.56
N VAL A 120 20.93 8.25 2.54
CA VAL A 120 20.01 7.37 3.29
C VAL A 120 18.93 8.16 4.05
N PRO A 121 19.27 9.21 4.85
CA PRO A 121 18.22 10.00 5.51
C PRO A 121 17.26 10.67 4.54
N ARG A 122 17.74 11.16 3.41
CA ARG A 122 16.89 11.78 2.38
C ARG A 122 15.95 10.76 1.73
N MET A 123 16.44 9.55 1.45
CA MET A 123 15.59 8.48 0.90
C MET A 123 14.49 8.07 1.89
N ILE A 124 14.83 7.87 3.16
CA ILE A 124 13.85 7.51 4.19
C ILE A 124 12.79 8.60 4.34
N VAL A 125 13.20 9.85 4.55
CA VAL A 125 12.27 10.98 4.68
C VAL A 125 11.45 11.16 3.41
N GLY A 126 12.06 11.09 2.23
CA GLY A 126 11.37 11.22 0.96
C GLY A 126 10.31 10.13 0.76
N THR A 127 10.63 8.87 1.08
CA THR A 127 9.71 7.75 1.00
C THR A 127 8.53 7.92 1.96
N VAL A 128 8.80 8.29 3.21
CA VAL A 128 7.75 8.51 4.22
C VAL A 128 6.83 9.66 3.81
N LEU A 129 7.39 10.77 3.34
CA LEU A 129 6.57 11.92 2.89
C LEU A 129 5.75 11.58 1.65
N LEU A 130 6.35 10.96 0.64
CA LEU A 130 5.65 10.60 -0.60
C LEU A 130 4.50 9.63 -0.30
N ASN A 131 4.80 8.52 0.35
CA ASN A 131 3.80 7.51 0.68
C ASN A 131 2.76 8.01 1.68
N GLY A 132 3.17 8.84 2.64
CA GLY A 132 2.26 9.43 3.63
C GLY A 132 1.25 10.36 2.99
N VAL A 133 1.67 11.25 2.09
CA VAL A 133 0.77 12.17 1.38
C VAL A 133 -0.15 11.40 0.43
N MET A 134 0.40 10.50 -0.38
CA MET A 134 -0.40 9.69 -1.31
C MET A 134 -1.38 8.78 -0.56
N GLY A 135 -0.95 8.14 0.52
CA GLY A 135 -1.79 7.30 1.37
C GLY A 135 -2.90 8.08 2.05
N LEU A 136 -2.62 9.28 2.57
CA LEU A 136 -3.63 10.14 3.17
C LEU A 136 -4.72 10.52 2.17
N VAL A 137 -4.33 10.95 0.96
CA VAL A 137 -5.27 11.29 -0.12
C VAL A 137 -6.10 10.07 -0.50
N PHE A 138 -5.47 8.91 -0.60
CA PHE A 138 -6.16 7.67 -0.94
C PHE A 138 -7.17 7.26 0.14
N ILE A 139 -6.81 7.31 1.42
CA ILE A 139 -7.69 6.95 2.54
C ILE A 139 -8.90 7.88 2.60
N ILE A 140 -8.69 9.21 2.48
CA ILE A 140 -9.79 10.19 2.47
C ILE A 140 -10.75 9.88 1.31
N THR A 141 -10.22 9.63 0.12
CA THR A 141 -11.01 9.27 -1.05
C THR A 141 -11.79 7.99 -0.81
N TYR A 142 -11.13 6.94 -0.34
CA TYR A 142 -11.75 5.64 -0.08
C TYR A 142 -12.89 5.72 0.95
N VAL A 143 -12.66 6.43 2.08
CA VAL A 143 -13.68 6.63 3.10
C VAL A 143 -14.87 7.42 2.57
N SER A 144 -14.62 8.43 1.73
CA SER A 144 -15.68 9.21 1.08
C SER A 144 -16.59 8.33 0.20
N LEU A 145 -16.01 7.41 -0.55
CA LEU A 145 -16.73 6.49 -1.42
C LEU A 145 -17.51 5.43 -0.63
N LEU A 146 -16.90 4.87 0.43
CA LEU A 146 -17.55 3.86 1.27
C LEU A 146 -18.79 4.41 1.98
N LYS A 147 -18.75 5.65 2.44
CA LYS A 147 -19.86 6.27 3.16
C LYS A 147 -21.01 6.68 2.24
N TRP A 148 -20.73 7.02 1.00
CA TRP A 148 -21.75 7.26 0.00
C TRP A 148 -22.68 6.06 -0.19
N ASN A 149 -22.14 4.85 -0.17
CA ASN A 149 -22.93 3.62 -0.42
C ASN A 149 -23.82 3.20 0.77
N LYS A 150 -23.83 3.96 1.87
CA LYS A 150 -24.64 3.71 3.08
C LYS A 150 -25.69 4.79 3.34
N ALA A 151 -25.67 5.87 2.58
CA ALA A 151 -26.66 6.94 2.59
C ALA A 151 -27.78 6.66 1.58
#